data_4ca3d75bd3a5878af6687946f6c2d18f
#
_entry.id   4ca3d75bd3a5878af6687946f6c2d18f
#
_cell.length_a   1.000
_cell.length_b   1.000
_cell.length_c   1.000
_cell.angle_alpha   90.00
_cell.angle_beta   90.00
_cell.angle_gamma   90.00
#
_symmetry.space_group_name_H-M   'P 1'
#
loop_
_entity.id
_entity.type
_entity.pdbx_description
1 polymer ?
#
loop_
_entity_poly.entity_id
_entity_poly.type
_entity_poly.pdbx_seq_one_letter_code
_entity_poly.pdbx_strand_id
1 'polypeptide(L)'
;SRHGKHNWMEVENFDFDCDGSDEVLITTPLGSLVIDTHKGGMLTELDYRPASFNILNTLARRPEVYHKKIIASNSGGHGEGGPASIHDISRSKEADLHLHLHYDSYRRGMLIDHIFGDNTTLESVMQNKHEEIGGFPFIPYTSSIKDVRNGKVVALAGEGLIHGTKISITKNIKIEHGSPDMEINYAIRHVSGEPRDIWFGPEFNFAMLNGKSEFCKYYAEGGFLEDSCQTSKGESKEITYFGIENRLISTNIGLSFSEACTLWRFPIETVSQSESGFEKEYQSSVLIPHWRLHLEQGGEWGVKIRLTMREI
;
A
#
# COMPACT_ATOMS: atom_id res chain seq x y z
N SER A 1 12.66 6.40 -34.20
CA SER A 1 12.22 7.16 -33.02
C SER A 1 11.13 6.36 -32.29
N ARG A 2 11.32 6.09 -31.00
CA ARG A 2 10.42 5.31 -30.12
C ARG A 2 9.03 5.95 -29.95
N HIS A 3 8.86 7.21 -30.31
CA HIS A 3 7.67 8.01 -29.99
C HIS A 3 6.54 8.01 -31.02
N GLY A 4 6.58 7.16 -32.02
CA GLY A 4 5.55 7.13 -33.10
C GLY A 4 4.45 6.08 -32.98
N LYS A 5 4.47 5.19 -31.96
CA LYS A 5 3.44 4.16 -31.77
C LYS A 5 2.71 4.41 -30.45
N HIS A 6 1.41 4.65 -30.55
CA HIS A 6 0.54 4.85 -29.37
C HIS A 6 0.39 3.60 -28.47
N ASN A 7 0.89 2.43 -28.87
CA ASN A 7 0.73 1.15 -28.18
C ASN A 7 2.05 0.39 -28.10
N TRP A 8 3.04 0.95 -27.39
CA TRP A 8 4.28 0.23 -27.09
C TRP A 8 4.35 -0.11 -25.59
N MET A 9 5.10 -1.14 -25.25
CA MET A 9 5.40 -1.53 -23.88
C MET A 9 6.83 -2.06 -23.86
N GLU A 10 7.65 -1.47 -23.02
CA GLU A 10 9.02 -1.89 -22.78
C GLU A 10 9.10 -2.52 -21.39
N VAL A 11 9.94 -3.55 -21.27
CA VAL A 11 10.23 -4.21 -19.98
C VAL A 11 11.73 -4.31 -19.85
N GLU A 12 12.23 -3.86 -18.72
CA GLU A 12 13.64 -3.88 -18.37
C GLU A 12 13.80 -4.47 -16.96
N ASN A 13 14.88 -5.20 -16.74
CA ASN A 13 15.29 -5.67 -15.42
C ASN A 13 16.63 -5.01 -15.10
N PHE A 14 16.67 -4.24 -14.02
CA PHE A 14 17.89 -3.61 -13.53
C PHE A 14 17.71 -3.14 -12.10
N ASP A 15 18.80 -2.92 -11.41
CA ASP A 15 18.85 -2.35 -10.05
C ASP A 15 18.43 -0.88 -10.07
N PHE A 16 17.12 -0.64 -9.89
CA PHE A 16 16.49 0.67 -10.02
C PHE A 16 16.79 1.59 -8.83
N ASP A 17 16.80 1.03 -7.62
CA ASP A 17 16.99 1.80 -6.37
C ASP A 17 18.41 1.66 -5.81
N CYS A 18 19.32 0.98 -6.52
CA CYS A 18 20.73 0.79 -6.18
C CYS A 18 20.92 0.01 -4.85
N ASP A 19 20.05 -0.96 -4.58
CA ASP A 19 20.16 -1.84 -3.42
C ASP A 19 20.89 -3.16 -3.69
N GLY A 20 21.30 -3.39 -4.94
CA GLY A 20 22.02 -4.57 -5.40
C GLY A 20 21.12 -5.69 -5.93
N SER A 21 19.83 -5.44 -6.04
CA SER A 21 18.83 -6.37 -6.56
C SER A 21 18.14 -5.78 -7.80
N ASP A 22 17.76 -6.61 -8.76
CA ASP A 22 17.09 -6.13 -9.97
C ASP A 22 15.57 -6.04 -9.77
N GLU A 23 14.98 -4.90 -10.09
CA GLU A 23 13.54 -4.68 -10.23
C GLU A 23 13.07 -4.92 -11.65
N VAL A 24 11.76 -5.18 -11.78
CA VAL A 24 11.08 -5.21 -13.07
C VAL A 24 10.47 -3.84 -13.34
N LEU A 25 11.03 -3.11 -14.32
CA LEU A 25 10.46 -1.87 -14.83
C LEU A 25 9.60 -2.16 -16.07
N ILE A 26 8.36 -1.66 -16.08
CA ILE A 26 7.49 -1.69 -17.25
C ILE A 26 7.09 -0.27 -17.59
N THR A 27 7.34 0.11 -18.85
CA THR A 27 7.05 1.45 -19.34
C THR A 27 6.09 1.38 -20.53
N THR A 28 5.08 2.25 -20.51
CA THR A 28 4.06 2.40 -21.56
C THR A 28 3.86 3.90 -21.89
N PRO A 29 3.13 4.24 -22.96
CA PRO A 29 2.73 5.63 -23.19
C PRO A 29 1.94 6.26 -22.06
N LEU A 30 1.18 5.46 -21.26
CA LEU A 30 0.30 5.96 -20.22
C LEU A 30 0.91 5.95 -18.82
N GLY A 31 2.05 5.32 -18.63
CA GLY A 31 2.72 5.28 -17.33
C GLY A 31 3.88 4.32 -17.26
N SER A 32 4.47 4.25 -16.09
CA SER A 32 5.50 3.28 -15.74
C SER A 32 5.22 2.67 -14.38
N LEU A 33 5.68 1.46 -14.16
CA LEU A 33 5.61 0.80 -12.86
C LEU A 33 6.91 0.05 -12.59
N VAL A 34 7.28 -0.03 -11.33
CA VAL A 34 8.45 -0.75 -10.84
C VAL A 34 7.99 -1.81 -9.84
N ILE A 35 8.46 -3.03 -10.00
CA ILE A 35 8.14 -4.15 -9.12
C ILE A 35 9.44 -4.61 -8.46
N ASP A 36 9.49 -4.50 -7.12
CA ASP A 36 10.55 -5.11 -6.31
C ASP A 36 10.22 -6.58 -6.07
N THR A 37 11.01 -7.45 -6.66
CA THR A 37 10.83 -8.91 -6.55
C THR A 37 11.49 -9.50 -5.30
N HIS A 38 12.38 -8.77 -4.64
CA HIS A 38 13.15 -9.25 -3.48
C HIS A 38 12.45 -9.00 -2.15
N LYS A 39 11.52 -8.03 -2.13
CA LYS A 39 10.78 -7.66 -0.91
C LYS A 39 9.27 -7.72 -1.18
N GLY A 40 8.66 -8.88 -0.97
CA GLY A 40 7.22 -9.08 -1.07
C GLY A 40 6.64 -9.07 -2.49
N GLY A 41 7.46 -8.94 -3.54
CA GLY A 41 7.01 -8.81 -4.92
C GLY A 41 6.02 -7.64 -5.06
N MET A 42 6.31 -6.49 -4.43
CA MET A 42 5.43 -5.32 -4.38
C MET A 42 5.70 -4.35 -5.51
N LEU A 43 4.70 -3.55 -5.89
CA LEU A 43 4.93 -2.35 -6.68
C LEU A 43 5.49 -1.26 -5.79
N THR A 44 6.58 -0.64 -6.23
CA THR A 44 7.25 0.45 -5.53
C THR A 44 7.06 1.81 -6.19
N GLU A 45 6.75 1.81 -7.49
CA GLU A 45 6.44 3.01 -8.27
C GLU A 45 5.26 2.73 -9.20
N LEU A 46 4.39 3.73 -9.38
CA LEU A 46 3.28 3.70 -10.33
C LEU A 46 3.02 5.11 -10.86
N ASP A 47 3.62 5.44 -11.98
CA ASP A 47 3.39 6.71 -12.66
C ASP A 47 2.12 6.64 -13.51
N TYR A 48 1.28 7.63 -13.36
CA TYR A 48 0.12 7.87 -14.23
C TYR A 48 0.36 9.14 -15.04
N ARG A 49 0.81 9.00 -16.29
CA ARG A 49 1.23 10.12 -17.15
C ARG A 49 0.12 11.11 -17.50
N PRO A 50 -1.15 10.69 -17.71
CA PRO A 50 -2.21 11.67 -17.95
C PRO A 50 -2.35 12.70 -16.83
N ALA A 51 -2.14 12.30 -15.57
CA ALA A 51 -2.11 13.21 -14.43
C ALA A 51 -0.73 13.79 -14.13
N SER A 52 0.33 13.37 -14.85
CA SER A 52 1.73 13.68 -14.53
C SER A 52 2.07 13.45 -13.06
N PHE A 53 1.61 12.32 -12.52
CA PHE A 53 1.65 12.05 -11.10
C PHE A 53 2.06 10.60 -10.79
N ASN A 54 2.95 10.42 -9.80
CA ASN A 54 3.28 9.12 -9.25
C ASN A 54 2.29 8.77 -8.15
N ILE A 55 1.42 7.80 -8.42
CA ILE A 55 0.36 7.33 -7.52
C ILE A 55 0.96 6.64 -6.28
N LEU A 56 2.18 6.11 -6.37
CA LEU A 56 2.91 5.44 -5.30
C LEU A 56 4.03 6.29 -4.68
N ASN A 57 4.01 7.60 -4.84
CA ASN A 57 4.95 8.48 -4.13
C ASN A 57 4.62 8.52 -2.63
N THR A 58 4.81 7.40 -1.96
CA THR A 58 4.47 7.16 -0.56
C THR A 58 5.72 7.10 0.29
N LEU A 59 5.60 7.49 1.57
CA LEU A 59 6.69 7.44 2.53
C LEU A 59 6.37 6.42 3.64
N ALA A 60 7.34 5.58 3.97
CA ALA A 60 7.30 4.78 5.19
C ALA A 60 7.61 5.66 6.40
N ARG A 61 6.87 5.46 7.50
CA ARG A 61 7.11 6.17 8.76
C ARG A 61 8.37 5.63 9.41
N ARG A 62 9.33 6.51 9.65
CA ARG A 62 10.64 6.16 10.23
C ARG A 62 10.89 6.94 11.52
N PRO A 63 11.72 6.40 12.46
CA PRO A 63 12.16 7.19 13.61
C PRO A 63 12.99 8.39 13.17
N GLU A 64 12.64 9.58 13.68
CA GLU A 64 13.37 10.80 13.44
C GLU A 64 13.96 11.34 14.75
N VAL A 65 15.09 12.05 14.67
CA VAL A 65 15.81 12.52 15.86
C VAL A 65 14.92 13.41 16.73
N TYR A 66 14.08 14.25 16.12
CA TYR A 66 13.18 15.15 16.82
C TYR A 66 12.00 14.45 17.52
N HIS A 67 11.67 13.19 17.19
CA HIS A 67 10.65 12.41 17.90
C HIS A 67 10.96 12.25 19.39
N LYS A 68 12.26 12.22 19.75
CA LYS A 68 12.70 12.18 21.17
C LYS A 68 12.20 13.38 21.96
N LYS A 69 12.13 14.57 21.34
CA LYS A 69 11.62 15.79 21.97
C LYS A 69 10.13 15.69 22.26
N ILE A 70 9.35 15.11 21.33
CA ILE A 70 7.90 14.90 21.48
C ILE A 70 7.63 13.94 22.66
N ILE A 71 8.39 12.84 22.74
CA ILE A 71 8.26 11.85 23.81
C ILE A 71 8.63 12.47 25.16
N ALA A 72 9.74 13.22 25.22
CA ALA A 72 10.22 13.86 26.45
C ALA A 72 9.26 14.94 26.96
N SER A 73 8.67 15.75 26.08
CA SER A 73 7.70 16.79 26.46
C SER A 73 6.44 16.21 27.11
N ASN A 74 6.03 15.01 26.72
CA ASN A 74 4.87 14.33 27.30
C ASN A 74 5.17 13.63 28.64
N SER A 75 6.45 13.28 28.92
CA SER A 75 6.83 12.56 30.12
C SER A 75 6.92 13.45 31.37
N GLY A 76 6.56 14.73 31.31
CA GLY A 76 6.58 15.64 32.45
C GLY A 76 7.98 15.97 32.97
N GLY A 77 9.03 15.65 32.23
CA GLY A 77 10.40 15.93 32.57
C GLY A 77 10.75 17.41 32.42
N HIS A 78 10.33 18.24 33.37
CA HIS A 78 11.00 19.52 33.62
C HIS A 78 12.41 19.21 34.11
N GLY A 79 13.38 19.23 33.20
CA GLY A 79 14.79 19.28 33.60
C GLY A 79 14.98 20.53 34.46
N GLU A 80 15.33 20.32 35.74
CA GLU A 80 15.72 21.39 36.64
C GLU A 80 16.92 22.17 36.07
N GLY A 81 16.76 23.47 35.96
CA GLY A 81 17.89 24.41 36.07
C GLY A 81 18.53 24.90 34.77
N GLY A 82 17.86 25.78 34.04
CA GLY A 82 18.46 26.70 33.09
C GLY A 82 17.38 27.62 32.49
N PRO A 83 17.70 28.90 32.09
CA PRO A 83 16.72 29.72 31.37
C PRO A 83 16.42 29.02 30.05
N ALA A 84 15.14 28.57 29.88
CA ALA A 84 14.67 27.98 28.66
C ALA A 84 14.91 28.95 27.50
N SER A 85 15.73 28.55 26.55
CA SER A 85 15.89 29.30 25.32
C SER A 85 14.52 29.36 24.61
N ILE A 86 14.23 30.50 23.96
CA ILE A 86 13.02 30.67 23.13
C ILE A 86 12.94 29.56 22.04
N HIS A 87 14.10 28.95 21.69
CA HIS A 87 14.19 27.82 20.77
C HIS A 87 13.85 26.44 21.40
N ASP A 88 13.75 26.33 22.73
CA ASP A 88 13.42 25.08 23.43
C ASP A 88 11.91 24.90 23.67
N ILE A 89 11.10 25.93 23.40
CA ILE A 89 9.64 25.85 23.46
C ILE A 89 9.16 25.31 22.12
N SER A 90 9.34 24.01 21.89
CA SER A 90 8.70 23.33 20.76
C SER A 90 7.19 23.26 21.02
N ARG A 91 6.45 24.24 20.50
CA ARG A 91 4.99 24.24 20.56
C ARG A 91 4.46 23.13 19.67
N SER A 92 3.84 22.12 20.26
CA SER A 92 3.00 21.20 19.53
C SER A 92 1.76 21.95 19.06
N LYS A 93 1.45 21.96 17.77
CA LYS A 93 0.22 22.50 17.23
C LYS A 93 -0.99 21.62 17.57
N GLU A 94 -0.74 20.33 17.79
CA GLU A 94 -1.75 19.33 18.11
C GLU A 94 -1.42 18.68 19.46
N ALA A 95 -2.46 18.34 20.22
CA ALA A 95 -2.32 17.54 21.43
C ALA A 95 -1.95 16.08 21.07
N ASP A 96 -1.29 15.40 22.00
CA ASP A 96 -1.08 13.96 21.95
C ASP A 96 -0.31 13.41 20.74
N LEU A 97 0.55 14.23 20.10
CA LEU A 97 1.35 13.81 18.96
C LEU A 97 2.21 12.57 19.23
N HIS A 98 2.63 12.33 20.49
CA HIS A 98 3.36 11.14 20.88
C HIS A 98 2.60 9.83 20.60
N LEU A 99 1.25 9.87 20.62
CA LEU A 99 0.39 8.71 20.30
C LEU A 99 0.35 8.40 18.81
N HIS A 100 0.81 9.32 17.97
CA HIS A 100 0.86 9.19 16.51
C HIS A 100 2.26 8.80 15.98
N LEU A 101 3.22 8.59 16.89
CA LEU A 101 4.56 8.12 16.52
C LEU A 101 4.51 6.60 16.25
N HIS A 102 4.17 6.24 15.04
CA HIS A 102 4.20 4.87 14.54
C HIS A 102 5.32 4.73 13.52
N TYR A 103 5.93 3.54 13.45
CA TYR A 103 7.04 3.26 12.54
C TYR A 103 6.72 2.02 11.72
N ASP A 104 7.03 2.09 10.43
CA ASP A 104 6.76 0.99 9.51
C ASP A 104 7.96 0.04 9.44
N SER A 105 7.68 -1.25 9.38
CA SER A 105 8.67 -2.31 9.23
C SER A 105 9.02 -2.61 7.78
N TYR A 106 8.20 -2.10 6.81
CA TYR A 106 8.36 -2.30 5.37
C TYR A 106 8.10 -1.00 4.61
N ARG A 107 8.52 -0.94 3.34
CA ARG A 107 8.19 0.16 2.42
C ARG A 107 6.69 0.13 2.10
N ARG A 108 6.03 1.28 2.14
CA ARG A 108 4.62 1.42 1.78
C ARG A 108 4.45 1.46 0.26
N GLY A 109 4.46 0.29 -0.38
CA GLY A 109 4.18 0.10 -1.79
C GLY A 109 2.74 -0.31 -2.06
N MET A 110 2.51 -1.05 -3.14
CA MET A 110 1.22 -1.63 -3.50
C MET A 110 1.38 -3.13 -3.74
N LEU A 111 0.31 -3.90 -3.53
CA LEU A 111 0.32 -5.37 -3.62
C LEU A 111 1.25 -6.01 -2.55
N ILE A 112 1.28 -5.44 -1.35
CA ILE A 112 1.97 -6.04 -0.21
C ILE A 112 1.06 -7.11 0.38
N ASP A 113 1.50 -8.36 0.34
CA ASP A 113 0.67 -9.50 0.74
C ASP A 113 0.79 -9.73 2.25
N HIS A 114 -0.31 -9.59 2.97
CA HIS A 114 -0.39 -9.86 4.40
C HIS A 114 -1.14 -11.16 4.68
N ILE A 115 -0.63 -11.93 5.64
CA ILE A 115 -1.38 -12.97 6.31
C ILE A 115 -1.52 -12.54 7.77
N PHE A 116 -2.72 -12.14 8.14
CA PHE A 116 -3.00 -11.59 9.46
C PHE A 116 -3.19 -12.67 10.51
N GLY A 117 -2.70 -12.42 11.73
CA GLY A 117 -3.03 -13.20 12.91
C GLY A 117 -4.48 -12.97 13.35
N ASP A 118 -5.06 -13.94 14.06
CA ASP A 118 -6.48 -13.92 14.44
C ASP A 118 -6.91 -12.70 15.26
N ASN A 119 -6.00 -12.13 16.05
CA ASN A 119 -6.24 -10.97 16.90
C ASN A 119 -5.97 -9.62 16.20
N THR A 120 -5.72 -9.63 14.89
CA THR A 120 -5.44 -8.41 14.14
C THR A 120 -6.68 -7.51 14.08
N THR A 121 -6.47 -6.23 14.27
CA THR A 121 -7.50 -5.19 14.18
C THR A 121 -7.05 -4.10 13.23
N LEU A 122 -8.00 -3.33 12.69
CA LEU A 122 -7.70 -2.13 11.89
C LEU A 122 -6.68 -1.23 12.60
N GLU A 123 -6.86 -0.99 13.89
CA GLU A 123 -5.97 -0.14 14.68
C GLU A 123 -4.54 -0.72 14.77
N SER A 124 -4.41 -2.05 15.00
CA SER A 124 -3.10 -2.69 15.05
C SER A 124 -2.36 -2.64 13.71
N VAL A 125 -3.09 -2.74 12.58
CA VAL A 125 -2.50 -2.61 11.24
C VAL A 125 -2.10 -1.16 10.96
N MET A 126 -2.95 -0.20 11.30
CA MET A 126 -2.66 1.23 11.16
C MET A 126 -1.41 1.65 11.95
N GLN A 127 -1.21 1.07 13.14
CA GLN A 127 -0.05 1.31 13.99
C GLN A 127 1.18 0.47 13.61
N ASN A 128 1.08 -0.42 12.64
CA ASN A 128 2.11 -1.41 12.29
C ASN A 128 2.52 -2.30 13.50
N LYS A 129 1.52 -2.72 14.29
CA LYS A 129 1.67 -3.57 15.49
C LYS A 129 0.91 -4.90 15.37
N HIS A 130 0.34 -5.19 14.21
CA HIS A 130 -0.31 -6.47 13.96
C HIS A 130 0.71 -7.60 13.85
N GLU A 131 0.25 -8.82 14.09
CA GLU A 131 1.03 -10.02 13.84
C GLU A 131 1.00 -10.33 12.35
N GLU A 132 2.20 -10.34 11.72
CA GLU A 132 2.40 -10.76 10.32
C GLU A 132 2.84 -12.21 10.30
N ILE A 133 2.01 -13.08 9.70
CA ILE A 133 2.28 -14.52 9.64
C ILE A 133 2.87 -14.89 8.28
N GLY A 134 3.88 -15.76 8.26
CA GLY A 134 4.51 -16.22 7.02
C GLY A 134 5.49 -15.25 6.38
N GLY A 135 5.51 -13.98 6.83
CA GLY A 135 6.51 -13.00 6.45
C GLY A 135 6.45 -12.53 4.98
N PHE A 136 5.32 -12.68 4.32
CA PHE A 136 5.16 -12.37 2.88
C PHE A 136 5.59 -10.97 2.45
N PRO A 137 5.45 -9.90 3.25
CA PRO A 137 5.98 -8.57 2.90
C PRO A 137 7.51 -8.51 2.76
N PHE A 138 8.23 -9.49 3.30
CA PHE A 138 9.70 -9.45 3.42
C PHE A 138 10.42 -10.51 2.59
N ILE A 139 9.72 -11.56 2.14
CA ILE A 139 10.33 -12.65 1.38
C ILE A 139 10.47 -12.30 -0.10
N PRO A 140 11.47 -12.89 -0.79
CA PRO A 140 11.57 -12.74 -2.23
C PRO A 140 10.47 -13.52 -2.96
N TYR A 141 10.02 -12.96 -4.07
CA TYR A 141 9.12 -13.59 -5.03
C TYR A 141 9.90 -13.90 -6.31
N THR A 142 9.76 -15.10 -6.81
CA THR A 142 10.24 -15.42 -8.16
C THR A 142 9.37 -14.70 -9.18
N SER A 143 9.96 -14.19 -10.25
CA SER A 143 9.24 -13.47 -11.29
C SER A 143 9.39 -14.12 -12.66
N SER A 144 8.37 -14.02 -13.49
CA SER A 144 8.44 -14.33 -14.91
C SER A 144 7.50 -13.44 -15.70
N ILE A 145 7.90 -13.08 -16.93
CA ILE A 145 7.14 -12.19 -17.79
C ILE A 145 6.73 -12.96 -19.03
N LYS A 146 5.44 -12.87 -19.39
CA LYS A 146 4.86 -13.55 -20.56
C LYS A 146 4.14 -12.54 -21.44
N ASP A 147 4.37 -12.65 -22.75
CA ASP A 147 3.56 -11.94 -23.73
C ASP A 147 2.18 -12.58 -23.83
N VAL A 148 1.16 -11.75 -23.86
CA VAL A 148 -0.25 -12.13 -24.10
C VAL A 148 -0.80 -11.32 -25.25
N ARG A 149 -1.97 -11.71 -25.79
CA ARG A 149 -2.54 -11.13 -27.02
C ARG A 149 -2.54 -9.60 -27.06
N ASN A 150 -2.74 -8.93 -25.94
CA ASN A 150 -2.87 -7.46 -25.87
C ASN A 150 -2.06 -6.87 -24.71
N GLY A 151 -0.83 -7.36 -24.47
CA GLY A 151 0.00 -6.84 -23.38
C GLY A 151 0.95 -7.86 -22.80
N LYS A 152 1.22 -7.74 -21.51
CA LYS A 152 2.11 -8.65 -20.77
C LYS A 152 1.48 -9.05 -19.44
N VAL A 153 1.91 -10.22 -18.95
CA VAL A 153 1.63 -10.68 -17.59
C VAL A 153 2.95 -10.84 -16.87
N VAL A 154 3.08 -10.16 -15.74
CA VAL A 154 4.15 -10.43 -14.76
C VAL A 154 3.58 -11.40 -13.74
N ALA A 155 4.13 -12.60 -13.69
CA ALA A 155 3.79 -13.60 -12.70
C ALA A 155 4.82 -13.56 -11.58
N LEU A 156 4.35 -13.40 -10.34
CA LEU A 156 5.14 -13.38 -9.12
C LEU A 156 4.69 -14.51 -8.22
N ALA A 157 5.61 -15.26 -7.62
CA ALA A 157 5.29 -16.35 -6.71
C ALA A 157 6.22 -16.34 -5.49
N GLY A 158 5.62 -16.31 -4.30
CA GLY A 158 6.29 -16.39 -3.01
C GLY A 158 5.77 -17.57 -2.19
N GLU A 159 6.60 -18.14 -1.31
CA GLU A 159 6.23 -19.23 -0.43
C GLU A 159 6.59 -18.90 1.02
N GLY A 160 5.66 -19.12 1.93
CA GLY A 160 5.82 -18.87 3.36
C GLY A 160 5.29 -20.02 4.22
N LEU A 161 5.66 -19.99 5.50
CA LEU A 161 5.18 -20.96 6.48
C LEU A 161 4.17 -20.29 7.42
N ILE A 162 2.95 -20.83 7.48
CA ILE A 162 1.89 -20.41 8.37
C ILE A 162 1.68 -21.51 9.41
N HIS A 163 2.24 -21.34 10.61
CA HIS A 163 2.19 -22.33 11.69
C HIS A 163 2.54 -23.77 11.24
N GLY A 164 3.64 -23.90 10.46
CA GLY A 164 4.12 -25.19 9.95
C GLY A 164 3.48 -25.66 8.63
N THR A 165 2.41 -25.01 8.17
CA THR A 165 1.79 -25.27 6.86
C THR A 165 2.45 -24.39 5.80
N LYS A 166 2.91 -24.98 4.70
CA LYS A 166 3.52 -24.28 3.59
C LYS A 166 2.44 -23.77 2.65
N ILE A 167 2.42 -22.45 2.46
CA ILE A 167 1.49 -21.75 1.57
C ILE A 167 2.29 -21.04 0.47
N SER A 168 1.77 -21.11 -0.75
CA SER A 168 2.27 -20.33 -1.88
C SER A 168 1.27 -19.25 -2.24
N ILE A 169 1.74 -18.01 -2.42
CA ILE A 169 0.97 -16.91 -3.00
C ILE A 169 1.52 -16.63 -4.39
N THR A 170 0.63 -16.66 -5.38
CA THR A 170 0.95 -16.23 -6.74
C THR A 170 0.10 -15.02 -7.09
N LYS A 171 0.73 -13.99 -7.67
CA LYS A 171 0.03 -12.82 -8.22
C LYS A 171 0.44 -12.60 -9.66
N ASN A 172 -0.54 -12.66 -10.57
CA ASN A 172 -0.35 -12.43 -12.00
C ASN A 172 -0.88 -11.04 -12.34
N ILE A 173 0.04 -10.11 -12.62
CA ILE A 173 -0.25 -8.72 -12.94
C ILE A 173 -0.32 -8.59 -14.45
N LYS A 174 -1.52 -8.43 -15.00
CA LYS A 174 -1.76 -8.20 -16.42
C LYS A 174 -1.82 -6.71 -16.70
N ILE A 175 -1.01 -6.27 -17.67
CA ILE A 175 -0.93 -4.90 -18.15
C ILE A 175 -1.24 -4.94 -19.65
N GLU A 176 -2.18 -4.09 -20.10
CA GLU A 176 -2.61 -4.07 -21.50
C GLU A 176 -2.05 -2.84 -22.24
N HIS A 177 -1.75 -3.04 -23.52
CA HIS A 177 -1.38 -1.93 -24.39
C HIS A 177 -2.50 -0.88 -24.45
N GLY A 178 -2.14 0.39 -24.32
CA GLY A 178 -3.07 1.50 -24.42
C GLY A 178 -4.05 1.65 -23.28
N SER A 179 -3.84 0.94 -22.17
CA SER A 179 -4.64 1.06 -20.96
C SER A 179 -3.73 1.34 -19.75
N PRO A 180 -4.10 2.23 -18.84
CA PRO A 180 -3.44 2.40 -17.56
C PRO A 180 -3.91 1.37 -16.52
N ASP A 181 -4.91 0.56 -16.83
CA ASP A 181 -5.49 -0.42 -15.90
C ASP A 181 -4.55 -1.61 -15.68
N MET A 182 -4.66 -2.18 -14.50
CA MET A 182 -4.03 -3.44 -14.15
C MET A 182 -5.07 -4.45 -13.68
N GLU A 183 -4.93 -5.70 -14.12
CA GLU A 183 -5.68 -6.84 -13.58
C GLU A 183 -4.72 -7.73 -12.80
N ILE A 184 -4.99 -7.94 -11.53
CA ILE A 184 -4.18 -8.74 -10.61
C ILE A 184 -4.99 -9.99 -10.26
N ASN A 185 -4.48 -11.16 -10.66
CA ASN A 185 -5.09 -12.44 -10.33
C ASN A 185 -4.25 -13.09 -9.23
N TYR A 186 -4.78 -13.15 -8.02
CA TYR A 186 -4.19 -13.86 -6.89
C TYR A 186 -4.63 -15.32 -6.89
N ALA A 187 -3.68 -16.20 -6.55
CA ALA A 187 -3.95 -17.59 -6.18
C ALA A 187 -3.17 -17.91 -4.90
N ILE A 188 -3.86 -18.39 -3.87
CA ILE A 188 -3.29 -18.84 -2.61
C ILE A 188 -3.46 -20.33 -2.52
N ARG A 189 -2.35 -21.07 -2.49
CA ARG A 189 -2.35 -22.53 -2.56
C ARG A 189 -1.73 -23.14 -1.32
N HIS A 190 -2.40 -24.15 -0.80
CA HIS A 190 -1.85 -25.05 0.20
C HIS A 190 -0.85 -26.00 -0.46
N VAL A 191 0.44 -25.90 -0.11
CA VAL A 191 1.50 -26.73 -0.70
C VAL A 191 1.74 -27.99 0.10
N SER A 192 1.86 -27.88 1.43
CA SER A 192 2.06 -29.05 2.33
C SER A 192 1.76 -28.67 3.76
N GLY A 193 1.45 -29.67 4.59
CA GLY A 193 1.11 -29.51 6.01
C GLY A 193 -0.37 -29.81 6.28
N GLU A 194 -0.86 -29.37 7.43
CA GLU A 194 -2.26 -29.54 7.83
C GLU A 194 -3.16 -28.48 7.18
N PRO A 195 -4.46 -28.76 6.99
CA PRO A 195 -5.45 -27.77 6.57
C PRO A 195 -5.36 -26.50 7.41
N ARG A 196 -5.60 -25.33 6.78
CA ARG A 196 -5.34 -24.05 7.44
C ARG A 196 -6.37 -22.98 7.13
N ASP A 197 -6.82 -22.29 8.19
CA ASP A 197 -7.50 -21.02 8.06
C ASP A 197 -6.48 -19.93 7.79
N ILE A 198 -6.78 -19.07 6.83
CA ILE A 198 -5.92 -17.98 6.36
C ILE A 198 -6.73 -16.70 6.34
N TRP A 199 -6.18 -15.63 6.88
CA TRP A 199 -6.72 -14.29 6.74
C TRP A 199 -5.81 -13.47 5.86
N PHE A 200 -6.11 -13.45 4.57
CA PHE A 200 -5.32 -12.78 3.53
C PHE A 200 -5.82 -11.37 3.24
N GLY A 201 -4.89 -10.43 3.06
CA GLY A 201 -5.19 -9.07 2.63
C GLY A 201 -4.02 -8.42 1.89
N PRO A 202 -4.14 -8.12 0.60
CA PRO A 202 -3.15 -7.32 -0.12
C PRO A 202 -3.33 -5.83 0.20
N GLU A 203 -2.23 -5.17 0.56
CA GLU A 203 -2.21 -3.73 0.86
C GLU A 203 -1.99 -2.92 -0.41
N PHE A 204 -2.78 -1.84 -0.55
CA PHE A 204 -2.66 -0.83 -1.59
C PHE A 204 -2.44 0.53 -0.92
N ASN A 205 -1.38 1.23 -1.32
CA ASN A 205 -1.10 2.59 -0.88
C ASN A 205 -1.29 3.57 -2.04
N PHE A 206 -1.87 4.74 -1.77
CA PHE A 206 -2.13 5.77 -2.77
C PHE A 206 -1.71 7.14 -2.23
N ALA A 207 -0.74 7.77 -2.88
CA ALA A 207 -0.38 9.16 -2.61
C ALA A 207 -1.42 10.10 -3.24
N MET A 208 -2.14 10.89 -2.41
CA MET A 208 -3.27 11.72 -2.86
C MET A 208 -3.08 13.22 -2.59
N LEU A 209 -1.85 13.70 -2.42
CA LEU A 209 -1.43 15.09 -2.17
C LEU A 209 -1.99 15.69 -0.87
N ASN A 210 -3.29 15.61 -0.60
CA ASN A 210 -3.91 16.24 0.55
C ASN A 210 -5.03 15.38 1.13
N GLY A 211 -4.84 14.92 2.36
CA GLY A 211 -5.79 14.04 3.04
C GLY A 211 -7.09 14.71 3.51
N LYS A 212 -7.10 16.03 3.71
CA LYS A 212 -8.26 16.80 4.24
C LYS A 212 -9.02 17.59 3.18
N SER A 213 -8.65 17.43 1.90
CA SER A 213 -9.27 18.18 0.81
C SER A 213 -10.69 17.70 0.53
N GLU A 214 -11.64 18.62 0.35
CA GLU A 214 -12.97 18.32 -0.19
C GLU A 214 -12.93 17.78 -1.62
N PHE A 215 -11.80 17.95 -2.31
CA PHE A 215 -11.55 17.48 -3.67
C PHE A 215 -11.04 16.03 -3.74
N CYS A 216 -10.75 15.40 -2.61
CA CYS A 216 -10.31 14.01 -2.51
C CYS A 216 -11.30 13.20 -1.68
N LYS A 217 -12.03 12.26 -2.30
CA LYS A 217 -13.11 11.53 -1.63
C LYS A 217 -13.10 10.04 -1.93
N TYR A 218 -13.40 9.25 -0.90
CA TYR A 218 -13.71 7.83 -1.04
C TYR A 218 -15.16 7.62 -1.47
N TYR A 219 -15.38 6.62 -2.29
CA TYR A 219 -16.71 6.15 -2.67
C TYR A 219 -16.73 4.62 -2.86
N ALA A 220 -17.91 4.03 -2.77
CA ALA A 220 -18.18 2.62 -3.00
C ALA A 220 -19.42 2.46 -3.89
N GLU A 221 -19.96 1.27 -4.02
CA GLU A 221 -21.10 0.96 -4.89
C GLU A 221 -22.33 1.86 -4.69
N GLY A 222 -22.54 2.36 -3.48
CA GLY A 222 -23.67 3.26 -3.14
C GLY A 222 -23.39 4.74 -3.33
N GLY A 223 -22.21 5.15 -3.80
CA GLY A 223 -21.79 6.54 -3.92
C GLY A 223 -20.72 6.94 -2.91
N PHE A 224 -20.57 8.24 -2.65
CA PHE A 224 -19.58 8.73 -1.70
C PHE A 224 -19.90 8.26 -0.28
N LEU A 225 -18.84 7.88 0.46
CA LEU A 225 -18.97 7.52 1.86
C LEU A 225 -19.38 8.76 2.69
N GLU A 226 -20.08 8.56 3.81
CA GLU A 226 -20.40 9.62 4.76
C GLU A 226 -19.10 10.28 5.27
N ASP A 227 -18.12 9.46 5.70
CA ASP A 227 -16.77 9.90 6.04
C ASP A 227 -15.84 9.60 4.86
N SER A 228 -15.92 10.40 3.80
CA SER A 228 -15.22 10.21 2.54
C SER A 228 -13.82 10.83 2.48
N CYS A 229 -13.39 11.56 3.52
CA CYS A 229 -12.11 12.23 3.57
C CYS A 229 -10.94 11.22 3.54
N GLN A 230 -9.82 11.57 2.89
CA GLN A 230 -8.64 10.69 2.79
C GLN A 230 -7.94 10.43 4.14
N THR A 231 -8.16 11.28 5.14
CA THR A 231 -7.70 11.06 6.51
C THR A 231 -8.67 10.22 7.34
N SER A 232 -9.79 9.79 6.76
CA SER A 232 -10.74 8.94 7.47
C SER A 232 -10.20 7.51 7.60
N LYS A 233 -10.61 6.84 8.66
CA LYS A 233 -10.37 5.41 8.86
C LYS A 233 -11.68 4.66 9.01
N GLY A 234 -11.72 3.42 8.58
CA GLY A 234 -12.92 2.61 8.75
C GLY A 234 -12.87 1.31 7.98
N GLU A 235 -13.98 0.60 8.10
CA GLU A 235 -14.21 -0.70 7.50
C GLU A 235 -15.46 -0.65 6.61
N SER A 236 -15.39 -1.23 5.42
CA SER A 236 -16.53 -1.45 4.53
C SER A 236 -16.66 -2.96 4.29
N LYS A 237 -17.85 -3.52 4.53
CA LYS A 237 -18.09 -4.97 4.44
C LYS A 237 -18.88 -5.33 3.18
N GLU A 238 -18.67 -6.57 2.71
CA GLU A 238 -19.41 -7.17 1.59
C GLU A 238 -19.40 -6.31 0.32
N ILE A 239 -18.26 -5.67 0.02
CA ILE A 239 -18.12 -4.81 -1.14
C ILE A 239 -17.37 -5.52 -2.27
N THR A 240 -17.74 -5.20 -3.52
CA THR A 240 -17.06 -5.65 -4.74
C THR A 240 -16.38 -4.49 -5.49
N TYR A 241 -16.60 -3.25 -5.02
CA TYR A 241 -15.99 -2.07 -5.59
C TYR A 241 -15.69 -0.98 -4.55
N PHE A 242 -14.52 -0.32 -4.70
CA PHE A 242 -14.13 0.83 -3.90
C PHE A 242 -13.30 1.80 -4.74
N GLY A 243 -13.50 3.10 -4.54
CA GLY A 243 -12.80 4.09 -5.35
C GLY A 243 -12.35 5.33 -4.59
N ILE A 244 -11.44 6.04 -5.23
CA ILE A 244 -10.89 7.33 -4.80
C ILE A 244 -11.07 8.32 -5.94
N GLU A 245 -11.89 9.36 -5.73
CA GLU A 245 -11.94 10.52 -6.61
C GLU A 245 -10.97 11.58 -6.09
N ASN A 246 -10.03 12.01 -6.94
CA ASN A 246 -9.09 13.08 -6.61
C ASN A 246 -9.10 14.15 -7.70
N ARG A 247 -9.82 15.24 -7.45
CA ARG A 247 -9.93 16.38 -8.37
C ARG A 247 -8.69 17.27 -8.41
N LEU A 248 -7.79 17.16 -7.42
CA LEU A 248 -6.54 17.94 -7.42
C LEU A 248 -5.57 17.47 -8.52
N ILE A 249 -5.59 16.17 -8.80
CA ILE A 249 -4.80 15.56 -9.87
C ILE A 249 -5.68 15.05 -11.02
N SER A 250 -6.96 15.48 -11.07
CA SER A 250 -7.94 15.07 -12.08
C SER A 250 -7.99 13.57 -12.32
N THR A 251 -7.96 12.76 -11.26
CA THR A 251 -7.86 11.31 -11.38
C THR A 251 -8.89 10.60 -10.52
N ASN A 252 -9.52 9.59 -11.10
CA ASN A 252 -10.36 8.63 -10.41
C ASN A 252 -9.66 7.27 -10.42
N ILE A 253 -9.51 6.67 -9.23
CA ILE A 253 -8.91 5.35 -9.04
C ILE A 253 -9.98 4.42 -8.51
N GLY A 254 -10.15 3.25 -9.14
CA GLY A 254 -11.11 2.23 -8.72
C GLY A 254 -10.45 0.87 -8.50
N LEU A 255 -10.88 0.17 -7.46
CA LEU A 255 -10.58 -1.22 -7.19
C LEU A 255 -11.86 -2.04 -7.30
N SER A 256 -11.88 -3.03 -8.18
CA SER A 256 -12.98 -4.00 -8.29
C SER A 256 -12.49 -5.38 -7.88
N PHE A 257 -13.34 -6.13 -7.19
CA PHE A 257 -13.02 -7.45 -6.64
C PHE A 257 -13.99 -8.49 -7.21
N SER A 258 -13.47 -9.64 -7.68
CA SER A 258 -14.33 -10.75 -8.17
C SER A 258 -15.08 -11.47 -7.05
N GLU A 259 -14.58 -11.35 -5.83
CA GLU A 259 -15.17 -11.89 -4.59
C GLU A 259 -15.42 -10.74 -3.64
N ALA A 260 -16.59 -10.67 -3.02
CA ALA A 260 -16.90 -9.66 -2.01
C ALA A 260 -15.86 -9.72 -0.87
N CYS A 261 -15.43 -8.55 -0.40
CA CYS A 261 -14.42 -8.43 0.64
C CYS A 261 -14.89 -7.55 1.79
N THR A 262 -14.20 -7.66 2.90
CA THR A 262 -14.12 -6.56 3.86
C THR A 262 -12.92 -5.71 3.49
N LEU A 263 -13.08 -4.39 3.47
CA LEU A 263 -12.01 -3.45 3.13
C LEU A 263 -11.73 -2.52 4.31
N TRP A 264 -10.49 -2.53 4.77
CA TRP A 264 -9.99 -1.51 5.69
C TRP A 264 -9.42 -0.34 4.92
N ARG A 265 -9.68 0.88 5.44
CA ARG A 265 -9.07 2.12 4.95
C ARG A 265 -8.53 2.95 6.12
N PHE A 266 -7.39 3.58 5.93
CA PHE A 266 -6.79 4.51 6.89
C PHE A 266 -5.70 5.35 6.24
N PRO A 267 -5.36 6.55 6.80
CA PRO A 267 -4.24 7.32 6.32
C PRO A 267 -2.91 6.83 6.90
N ILE A 268 -1.83 7.00 6.16
CA ILE A 268 -0.49 7.09 6.70
C ILE A 268 -0.20 8.55 6.98
N GLU A 269 0.09 8.85 8.22
CA GLU A 269 0.47 10.18 8.68
C GLU A 269 1.85 10.11 9.35
N THR A 270 2.72 11.04 9.04
CA THR A 270 4.01 11.25 9.73
C THR A 270 3.87 12.40 10.71
N VAL A 271 4.65 12.37 11.77
CA VAL A 271 4.80 13.54 12.64
C VAL A 271 6.08 14.25 12.22
N SER A 272 5.93 15.48 11.74
CA SER A 272 7.03 16.30 11.21
C SER A 272 7.26 17.55 12.05
N GLN A 273 8.50 18.07 11.97
CA GLN A 273 8.89 19.34 12.58
C GLN A 273 8.87 20.41 11.51
N SER A 274 8.04 21.45 11.71
CA SER A 274 8.03 22.68 10.92
C SER A 274 8.57 23.87 11.73
N GLU A 275 8.72 25.02 11.10
CA GLU A 275 9.09 26.29 11.78
C GLU A 275 8.11 26.67 12.89
N SER A 276 6.86 26.26 12.78
CA SER A 276 5.78 26.57 13.70
C SER A 276 5.54 25.51 14.78
N GLY A 277 6.32 24.44 14.79
CA GLY A 277 6.22 23.33 15.78
C GLY A 277 6.07 21.95 15.16
N PHE A 278 5.53 21.02 15.94
CA PHE A 278 5.26 19.66 15.47
C PHE A 278 3.82 19.54 14.99
N GLU A 279 3.63 18.81 13.89
CA GLU A 279 2.33 18.59 13.27
C GLU A 279 2.25 17.24 12.55
N LYS A 280 1.03 16.75 12.33
CA LYS A 280 0.78 15.56 11.53
C LYS A 280 0.67 15.92 10.06
N GLU A 281 1.38 15.17 9.22
CA GLU A 281 1.36 15.33 7.78
C GLU A 281 0.87 14.04 7.11
N TYR A 282 -0.17 14.18 6.27
CA TYR A 282 -0.70 13.09 5.46
C TYR A 282 0.31 12.69 4.38
N GLN A 283 0.57 11.39 4.24
CA GLN A 283 1.47 10.84 3.25
C GLN A 283 0.75 10.01 2.19
N SER A 284 -0.17 9.14 2.60
CA SER A 284 -0.89 8.25 1.70
C SER A 284 -2.18 7.72 2.32
N SER A 285 -3.04 7.20 1.46
CA SER A 285 -4.22 6.42 1.82
C SER A 285 -3.93 4.94 1.65
N VAL A 286 -4.21 4.16 2.67
CA VAL A 286 -4.11 2.70 2.66
C VAL A 286 -5.49 2.09 2.45
N LEU A 287 -5.58 1.14 1.52
CA LEU A 287 -6.73 0.29 1.30
C LEU A 287 -6.28 -1.17 1.39
N ILE A 288 -6.94 -1.95 2.26
CA ILE A 288 -6.66 -3.38 2.41
C ILE A 288 -7.96 -4.16 2.27
N PRO A 289 -8.30 -4.63 1.06
CA PRO A 289 -9.32 -5.65 0.91
C PRO A 289 -8.82 -6.95 1.54
N HIS A 290 -9.65 -7.65 2.29
CA HIS A 290 -9.23 -8.87 2.94
C HIS A 290 -10.33 -9.92 3.02
N TRP A 291 -9.91 -11.19 3.07
CA TRP A 291 -10.76 -12.38 3.08
C TRP A 291 -10.30 -13.36 4.14
N ARG A 292 -11.25 -14.08 4.75
CA ARG A 292 -10.98 -15.26 5.56
C ARG A 292 -11.32 -16.49 4.74
N LEU A 293 -10.38 -17.38 4.60
CA LEU A 293 -10.50 -18.58 3.77
C LEU A 293 -9.97 -19.80 4.52
N HIS A 294 -10.51 -20.97 4.18
CA HIS A 294 -10.03 -22.25 4.63
C HIS A 294 -9.42 -23.02 3.46
N LEU A 295 -8.20 -23.52 3.63
CA LEU A 295 -7.52 -24.32 2.61
C LEU A 295 -7.31 -25.74 3.13
N GLU A 296 -7.97 -26.69 2.47
CA GLU A 296 -7.68 -28.12 2.59
C GLU A 296 -6.32 -28.45 1.96
N GLN A 297 -5.78 -29.62 2.27
CA GLN A 297 -4.51 -30.07 1.70
C GLN A 297 -4.56 -30.10 0.17
N GLY A 298 -3.65 -29.36 -0.48
CA GLY A 298 -3.62 -29.19 -1.94
C GLY A 298 -4.70 -28.26 -2.48
N GLY A 299 -5.53 -27.66 -1.62
CA GLY A 299 -6.56 -26.70 -2.00
C GLY A 299 -5.97 -25.38 -2.48
N GLU A 300 -6.76 -24.66 -3.25
CA GLU A 300 -6.43 -23.35 -3.80
C GLU A 300 -7.63 -22.41 -3.70
N TRP A 301 -7.37 -21.14 -3.39
CA TRP A 301 -8.34 -20.06 -3.46
C TRP A 301 -7.78 -18.94 -4.32
N GLY A 302 -8.66 -18.20 -5.00
CA GLY A 302 -8.20 -17.11 -5.85
C GLY A 302 -9.19 -15.96 -5.92
N VAL A 303 -8.64 -14.76 -6.15
CA VAL A 303 -9.41 -13.54 -6.37
C VAL A 303 -8.78 -12.70 -7.48
N LYS A 304 -9.63 -12.08 -8.27
CA LYS A 304 -9.23 -11.08 -9.25
C LYS A 304 -9.50 -9.69 -8.69
N ILE A 305 -8.47 -8.84 -8.73
CA ILE A 305 -8.54 -7.42 -8.39
C ILE A 305 -8.24 -6.64 -9.66
N ARG A 306 -9.09 -5.68 -10.00
CA ARG A 306 -8.82 -4.76 -11.11
C ARG A 306 -8.64 -3.35 -10.57
N LEU A 307 -7.45 -2.81 -10.80
CA LEU A 307 -7.15 -1.40 -10.58
C LEU A 307 -7.43 -0.63 -11.87
N THR A 308 -8.24 0.41 -11.78
CA THR A 308 -8.54 1.31 -12.90
C THR A 308 -8.10 2.73 -12.56
N MET A 309 -7.58 3.43 -13.54
CA MET A 309 -7.23 4.85 -13.44
C MET A 309 -7.88 5.62 -14.59
N ARG A 310 -8.61 6.69 -14.27
CA ARG A 310 -9.34 7.51 -15.25
C ARG A 310 -9.11 8.98 -14.94
N GLU A 311 -8.99 9.75 -16.00
CA GLU A 311 -9.08 11.20 -15.93
C GLU A 311 -10.54 11.63 -15.69
N ILE A 312 -10.79 12.70 -14.88
CA ILE A 312 -12.11 13.25 -14.53
C ILE A 312 -12.24 14.71 -14.96
#